data_3e7e444387d63db02b66db47f505a9e0
#
_entry.id   3e7e444387d63db02b66db47f505a9e0
#
_cell.length_a   1.000
_cell.length_b   1.000
_cell.length_c   1.000
_cell.angle_alpha   90.00
_cell.angle_beta   90.00
_cell.angle_gamma   90.00
#
_symmetry.space_group_name_H-M   'P 1'
#
loop_
_entity.id
_entity.type
_entity.pdbx_description
1 polymer ?
#
loop_
_entity_poly.entity_id
_entity_poly.type
_entity_poly.pdbx_seq_one_letter_code
_entity_poly.pdbx_strand_id
1 'polypeptide(L)'
;MWSVRAAGVVLALAALVGVLPARVAGNGSGVSLRLHGSVEPVRSQPIVVPRLSGSGPGPGGPNTLVIVRLVKPGTRVKRGDLLIEFDRQAQIKTARDRQAEYRDFVEQINKKRGEQITARAHGEAELKTAENAVKSAELEILKADVVPPITAEQNRLTLDEARAKATQLRRTFDLRRKADAADIRALEIQRDRAMNAWKHAETNAEKMRVVAPIDGMVVLKSTWKSGTMGEVQEGEEVRSGLGVLDVIDPSAMRVRAKVNQADVSALRVGAPARITLDSYPTRTFTGRLEQLSPIGAVSQMSNRVRSFLAVFSIDGSDPHLMPDLAAAIDIGGERDESTAVKATR
;
A
#
# COMPACT_ATOMS: atom_id res chain seq x y z
N MET A 1 -39.27 77.21 -55.81
CA MET A 1 -39.33 78.62 -55.39
C MET A 1 -38.15 78.92 -54.54
N TRP A 2 -37.20 79.57 -55.10
CA TRP A 2 -36.53 80.78 -54.68
C TRP A 2 -35.82 80.68 -53.33
N SER A 3 -34.61 81.13 -53.08
CA SER A 3 -33.56 81.90 -53.81
C SER A 3 -32.45 82.17 -52.81
N VAL A 4 -31.18 81.91 -53.14
CA VAL A 4 -30.19 82.91 -53.55
C VAL A 4 -29.39 83.57 -52.40
N ARG A 5 -28.06 83.41 -52.50
CA ARG A 5 -26.96 84.39 -52.23
C ARG A 5 -26.58 84.64 -50.77
N ALA A 6 -25.35 84.88 -50.35
CA ALA A 6 -24.09 85.17 -51.01
C ALA A 6 -22.97 85.13 -49.98
N ALA A 7 -21.82 84.67 -50.40
CA ALA A 7 -20.49 85.22 -50.25
C ALA A 7 -20.06 85.91 -48.96
N GLY A 8 -18.93 85.48 -48.46
CA GLY A 8 -18.10 86.21 -47.51
C GLY A 8 -16.78 85.45 -47.21
N VAL A 9 -15.79 85.80 -48.05
CA VAL A 9 -14.38 85.37 -47.85
C VAL A 9 -13.79 86.20 -46.73
N VAL A 10 -13.21 85.54 -45.67
CA VAL A 10 -12.13 86.17 -44.85
C VAL A 10 -11.13 85.09 -44.50
N LEU A 11 -9.94 85.36 -45.00
CA LEU A 11 -8.70 84.69 -44.62
C LEU A 11 -8.33 85.09 -43.18
N ALA A 12 -7.94 84.13 -42.30
CA ALA A 12 -7.00 84.34 -41.19
C ALA A 12 -6.31 83.05 -40.76
N LEU A 13 -5.09 83.04 -41.07
CA LEU A 13 -3.88 82.52 -40.40
C LEU A 13 -4.02 81.57 -39.24
N ALA A 14 -3.38 80.44 -39.46
CA ALA A 14 -2.48 79.59 -38.63
C ALA A 14 -2.41 79.78 -37.11
N ALA A 15 -2.71 78.72 -36.39
CA ALA A 15 -1.92 78.32 -35.22
C ALA A 15 -2.00 76.78 -35.12
N LEU A 16 -0.91 76.21 -35.55
CA LEU A 16 -0.63 74.76 -35.39
C LEU A 16 -0.27 74.53 -33.92
N VAL A 17 -1.22 74.14 -33.06
CA VAL A 17 -0.98 73.68 -31.72
C VAL A 17 -1.00 72.15 -31.82
N GLY A 18 0.23 71.59 -31.80
CA GLY A 18 0.45 70.15 -31.71
C GLY A 18 -0.09 69.62 -30.39
N VAL A 19 -1.21 68.93 -30.42
CA VAL A 19 -1.66 68.10 -29.30
C VAL A 19 -0.87 66.82 -29.37
N LEU A 20 0.19 66.77 -28.59
CA LEU A 20 0.84 65.50 -28.21
C LEU A 20 -0.20 64.68 -27.45
N PRO A 21 -0.42 63.39 -27.83
CA PRO A 21 -1.22 62.51 -26.99
C PRO A 21 -0.47 62.30 -25.67
N ALA A 22 -1.04 62.79 -24.59
CA ALA A 22 -0.62 62.43 -23.25
C ALA A 22 -0.69 60.92 -23.13
N ARG A 23 0.47 60.30 -23.16
CA ARG A 23 0.63 58.88 -22.81
C ARG A 23 0.28 58.80 -21.34
N VAL A 24 -0.95 58.41 -21.04
CA VAL A 24 -1.34 57.98 -19.69
C VAL A 24 -0.44 56.80 -19.36
N ALA A 25 0.64 57.07 -18.65
CA ALA A 25 1.41 56.08 -17.95
C ALA A 25 0.45 55.45 -16.92
N GLY A 26 -0.17 54.37 -17.30
CA GLY A 26 -0.88 53.53 -16.35
C GLY A 26 0.13 53.12 -15.29
N ASN A 27 0.05 53.74 -14.14
CA ASN A 27 0.67 53.22 -12.92
C ASN A 27 0.08 51.83 -12.71
N GLY A 28 0.75 50.83 -13.29
CA GLY A 28 0.57 49.46 -12.88
C GLY A 28 1.12 49.35 -11.47
N SER A 29 0.36 49.80 -10.47
CA SER A 29 0.55 49.37 -9.09
C SER A 29 0.32 47.89 -9.10
N GLY A 30 1.42 47.12 -9.24
CA GLY A 30 1.39 45.69 -9.09
C GLY A 30 0.80 45.36 -7.71
N VAL A 31 -0.44 44.90 -7.71
CA VAL A 31 -1.11 44.47 -6.51
C VAL A 31 -0.30 43.26 -6.01
N SER A 32 0.52 43.48 -4.98
CA SER A 32 1.20 42.42 -4.30
C SER A 32 0.14 41.64 -3.52
N LEU A 33 -0.17 40.44 -3.98
CA LEU A 33 -1.06 39.55 -3.28
C LEU A 33 -0.29 38.80 -2.21
N ARG A 34 -0.70 38.95 -0.94
CA ARG A 34 -0.11 38.23 0.18
C ARG A 34 -1.03 37.10 0.62
N LEU A 35 -0.50 35.89 0.59
CA LEU A 35 -1.20 34.69 1.00
C LEU A 35 -0.53 34.09 2.23
N HIS A 36 -1.29 33.37 3.02
CA HIS A 36 -0.78 32.58 4.14
C HIS A 36 -0.95 31.09 3.87
N GLY A 37 0.08 30.33 4.18
CA GLY A 37 0.10 28.89 3.98
C GLY A 37 0.94 28.17 5.01
N SER A 38 1.01 26.86 4.89
CA SER A 38 1.87 25.99 5.69
C SER A 38 2.91 25.28 4.82
N VAL A 39 4.09 25.10 5.36
CA VAL A 39 5.15 24.32 4.71
C VAL A 39 4.83 22.84 4.83
N GLU A 40 4.86 22.14 3.71
CA GLU A 40 4.65 20.70 3.64
C GLU A 40 5.77 20.00 2.86
N PRO A 41 6.14 18.76 3.21
CA PRO A 41 7.09 18.00 2.43
C PRO A 41 6.49 17.61 1.07
N VAL A 42 7.31 17.62 0.03
CA VAL A 42 6.92 17.12 -1.30
C VAL A 42 6.74 15.60 -1.26
N ARG A 43 7.60 14.91 -0.50
CA ARG A 43 7.54 13.46 -0.31
C ARG A 43 7.32 13.14 1.16
N SER A 44 6.22 12.48 1.45
CA SER A 44 5.93 11.91 2.77
C SER A 44 5.38 10.51 2.61
N GLN A 45 5.76 9.61 3.50
CA GLN A 45 5.24 8.25 3.57
C GLN A 45 4.56 8.04 4.93
N PRO A 46 3.24 7.91 4.95
CA PRO A 46 2.52 7.64 6.17
C PRO A 46 2.80 6.21 6.65
N ILE A 47 3.15 6.07 7.90
CA ILE A 47 3.36 4.81 8.58
C ILE A 47 2.12 4.50 9.41
N VAL A 48 1.49 3.40 9.04
CA VAL A 48 0.26 2.93 9.69
C VAL A 48 0.52 1.67 10.49
N VAL A 49 -0.23 1.49 11.57
CA VAL A 49 -0.22 0.27 12.37
C VAL A 49 -0.60 -0.93 11.48
N PRO A 50 0.20 -2.00 11.44
CA PRO A 50 -0.04 -3.12 10.53
C PRO A 50 -1.34 -3.85 10.85
N ARG A 51 -2.00 -4.34 9.79
CA ARG A 51 -3.13 -5.25 9.92
C ARG A 51 -2.61 -6.68 9.90
N LEU A 52 -2.93 -7.44 10.93
CA LEU A 52 -2.53 -8.83 11.04
C LEU A 52 -3.52 -9.72 10.26
N SER A 53 -3.00 -10.67 9.51
CA SER A 53 -3.80 -11.65 8.79
C SER A 53 -4.45 -12.63 9.78
N GLY A 54 -5.74 -12.91 9.63
CA GLY A 54 -6.47 -13.78 10.56
C GLY A 54 -7.10 -13.05 11.76
N SER A 55 -6.80 -11.76 11.95
CA SER A 55 -7.51 -10.91 12.91
C SER A 55 -8.73 -10.32 12.20
N GLY A 56 -9.78 -11.10 12.04
CA GLY A 56 -11.06 -10.62 11.51
C GLY A 56 -11.77 -9.71 12.53
N PRO A 57 -12.80 -8.94 12.11
CA PRO A 57 -13.68 -8.19 12.99
C PRO A 57 -14.62 -9.15 13.75
N GLY A 58 -14.06 -10.11 14.50
CA GLY A 58 -14.79 -11.01 15.37
C GLY A 58 -14.57 -10.65 16.83
N PRO A 59 -15.51 -10.97 17.75
CA PRO A 59 -15.28 -10.80 19.16
C PRO A 59 -14.09 -11.70 19.57
N GLY A 60 -12.94 -11.08 19.89
CA GLY A 60 -11.73 -11.77 20.36
C GLY A 60 -10.47 -11.61 19.53
N GLY A 61 -10.51 -10.98 18.36
CA GLY A 61 -9.27 -10.63 17.62
C GLY A 61 -8.69 -9.31 18.13
N PRO A 62 -7.42 -9.23 18.52
CA PRO A 62 -6.82 -7.97 18.91
C PRO A 62 -6.71 -7.06 17.68
N ASN A 63 -7.69 -6.16 17.51
CA ASN A 63 -7.57 -5.04 16.59
C ASN A 63 -6.58 -3.99 17.09
N THR A 64 -5.92 -4.26 18.20
CA THR A 64 -5.01 -3.36 18.91
C THR A 64 -3.66 -4.02 19.09
N LEU A 65 -2.60 -3.23 18.99
CA LEU A 65 -1.22 -3.65 19.19
C LEU A 65 -0.57 -2.74 20.22
N VAL A 66 0.24 -3.30 21.10
CA VAL A 66 1.01 -2.54 22.10
C VAL A 66 2.35 -2.13 21.51
N ILE A 67 2.69 -0.85 21.58
CA ILE A 67 3.97 -0.31 21.13
C ILE A 67 5.04 -0.62 22.19
N VAL A 68 6.08 -1.36 21.81
CA VAL A 68 7.24 -1.64 22.69
C VAL A 68 8.35 -0.62 22.49
N ARG A 69 8.58 -0.20 21.25
CA ARG A 69 9.59 0.80 20.90
C ARG A 69 9.05 1.74 19.83
N LEU A 70 9.32 3.03 20.01
CA LEU A 70 8.94 4.08 19.07
C LEU A 70 10.14 5.00 18.84
N VAL A 71 10.45 5.28 17.58
CA VAL A 71 11.49 6.24 17.23
C VAL A 71 11.08 7.64 17.67
N LYS A 72 12.03 8.43 18.16
CA LYS A 72 11.76 9.80 18.62
C LYS A 72 11.46 10.73 17.45
N PRO A 73 10.53 11.69 17.60
CA PRO A 73 10.25 12.68 16.57
C PRO A 73 11.51 13.50 16.25
N GLY A 74 11.63 13.95 15.00
CA GLY A 74 12.80 14.69 14.51
C GLY A 74 14.05 13.85 14.22
N THR A 75 14.01 12.53 14.49
CA THR A 75 15.14 11.64 14.17
C THR A 75 15.28 11.45 12.67
N ARG A 76 16.49 11.55 12.14
CA ARG A 76 16.81 11.19 10.77
C ARG A 76 16.97 9.68 10.66
N VAL A 77 16.29 9.08 9.70
CA VAL A 77 16.27 7.64 9.47
C VAL A 77 16.64 7.32 8.02
N LYS A 78 17.24 6.16 7.82
CA LYS A 78 17.51 5.59 6.52
C LYS A 78 16.49 4.51 6.21
N ARG A 79 16.30 4.21 4.95
CA ARG A 79 15.45 3.10 4.50
C ARG A 79 15.89 1.80 5.18
N GLY A 80 14.95 1.11 5.84
CA GLY A 80 15.18 -0.11 6.57
C GLY A 80 15.41 0.08 8.08
N ASP A 81 15.59 1.31 8.57
CA ASP A 81 15.71 1.57 10.01
C ASP A 81 14.39 1.29 10.72
N LEU A 82 14.49 0.75 11.94
CA LEU A 82 13.33 0.42 12.76
C LEU A 82 12.64 1.71 13.24
N LEU A 83 11.36 1.85 12.92
CA LEU A 83 10.52 2.97 13.35
C LEU A 83 9.66 2.62 14.55
N ILE A 84 8.96 1.49 14.46
CA ILE A 84 8.04 1.02 15.49
C ILE A 84 8.24 -0.48 15.68
N GLU A 85 8.31 -0.91 16.93
CA GLU A 85 8.25 -2.32 17.29
C GLU A 85 7.05 -2.54 18.22
N PHE A 86 6.17 -3.44 17.83
CA PHE A 86 5.04 -3.87 18.62
C PHE A 86 5.38 -5.12 19.43
N ASP A 87 4.62 -5.41 20.48
CA ASP A 87 4.75 -6.66 21.22
C ASP A 87 4.36 -7.85 20.35
N ARG A 88 5.37 -8.59 19.91
CA ARG A 88 5.24 -9.73 19.00
C ARG A 88 5.37 -11.10 19.68
N GLN A 89 5.50 -11.16 21.00
CA GLN A 89 5.73 -12.42 21.71
C GLN A 89 4.63 -13.45 21.42
N ALA A 90 3.37 -13.02 21.48
CA ALA A 90 2.24 -13.89 21.18
C ALA A 90 2.27 -14.42 19.72
N GLN A 91 2.67 -13.59 18.76
CA GLN A 91 2.75 -13.98 17.34
C GLN A 91 3.93 -14.94 17.09
N ILE A 92 5.07 -14.71 17.74
CA ILE A 92 6.23 -15.60 17.65
C ILE A 92 5.88 -16.98 18.23
N LYS A 93 5.20 -17.01 19.38
CA LYS A 93 4.73 -18.28 19.97
C LYS A 93 3.77 -18.98 19.00
N THR A 94 2.77 -18.28 18.50
CA THR A 94 1.83 -18.84 17.53
C THR A 94 2.53 -19.37 16.28
N ALA A 95 3.52 -18.66 15.75
CA ALA A 95 4.30 -19.12 14.60
C ALA A 95 5.05 -20.44 14.90
N ARG A 96 5.65 -20.57 16.08
CA ARG A 96 6.33 -21.80 16.52
C ARG A 96 5.37 -22.97 16.69
N ASP A 97 4.19 -22.72 17.29
CA ASP A 97 3.18 -23.75 17.50
C ASP A 97 2.64 -24.26 16.14
N ARG A 98 2.38 -23.35 15.19
CA ARG A 98 1.94 -23.71 13.82
C ARG A 98 3.05 -24.39 13.01
N GLN A 99 4.31 -24.04 13.24
CA GLN A 99 5.44 -24.74 12.63
C GLN A 99 5.56 -26.18 13.14
N ALA A 100 5.36 -26.40 14.44
CA ALA A 100 5.34 -27.75 15.01
C ALA A 100 4.20 -28.58 14.42
N GLU A 101 2.98 -28.04 14.36
CA GLU A 101 1.82 -28.69 13.74
C GLU A 101 2.09 -29.07 12.26
N TYR A 102 2.71 -28.18 11.48
CA TYR A 102 3.10 -28.50 10.11
C TYR A 102 4.09 -29.68 10.04
N ARG A 103 5.11 -29.70 10.93
CA ARG A 103 6.09 -30.80 11.00
C ARG A 103 5.43 -32.13 11.39
N ASP A 104 4.50 -32.09 12.32
CA ASP A 104 3.75 -33.28 12.74
C ASP A 104 2.96 -33.89 11.58
N PHE A 105 2.30 -33.07 10.74
CA PHE A 105 1.63 -33.58 9.54
C PHE A 105 2.59 -34.15 8.51
N VAL A 106 3.78 -33.58 8.35
CA VAL A 106 4.82 -34.13 7.45
C VAL A 106 5.24 -35.53 7.94
N GLU A 107 5.47 -35.70 9.24
CA GLU A 107 5.84 -37.01 9.82
C GLU A 107 4.69 -38.02 9.73
N GLN A 108 3.44 -37.58 9.95
CA GLN A 108 2.28 -38.46 9.78
C GLN A 108 2.14 -38.97 8.32
N ILE A 109 2.39 -38.10 7.32
CA ILE A 109 2.41 -38.50 5.91
C ILE A 109 3.50 -39.52 5.64
N ASN A 110 4.72 -39.30 6.16
CA ASN A 110 5.84 -40.21 5.97
C ASN A 110 5.58 -41.58 6.61
N LYS A 111 5.06 -41.59 7.83
CA LYS A 111 4.62 -42.83 8.52
C LYS A 111 3.56 -43.55 7.73
N LYS A 112 2.49 -42.86 7.29
CA LYS A 112 1.39 -43.47 6.54
C LYS A 112 1.87 -44.03 5.20
N ARG A 113 2.77 -43.34 4.49
CA ARG A 113 3.40 -43.87 3.28
C ARG A 113 4.18 -45.13 3.51
N GLY A 114 4.97 -45.20 4.62
CA GLY A 114 5.68 -46.43 5.01
C GLY A 114 4.75 -47.59 5.28
N GLU A 115 3.67 -47.39 6.03
CA GLU A 115 2.62 -48.39 6.28
C GLU A 115 1.96 -48.88 4.98
N GLN A 116 1.64 -47.95 4.06
CA GLN A 116 1.04 -48.28 2.77
C GLN A 116 1.98 -49.10 1.87
N ILE A 117 3.28 -48.77 1.86
CA ILE A 117 4.29 -49.55 1.10
C ILE A 117 4.30 -51.01 1.58
N THR A 118 4.33 -51.22 2.88
CA THR A 118 4.32 -52.59 3.47
C THR A 118 3.03 -53.33 3.16
N ALA A 119 1.87 -52.65 3.34
CA ALA A 119 0.56 -53.24 3.04
C ALA A 119 0.38 -53.56 1.55
N ARG A 120 0.93 -52.73 0.67
CA ARG A 120 0.92 -52.96 -0.78
C ARG A 120 1.76 -54.15 -1.18
N ALA A 121 3.00 -54.29 -0.64
CA ALA A 121 3.86 -55.41 -0.92
C ALA A 121 3.21 -56.75 -0.50
N HIS A 122 2.54 -56.77 0.66
CA HIS A 122 1.78 -57.93 1.11
C HIS A 122 0.61 -58.29 0.15
N GLY A 123 -0.21 -57.28 -0.22
CA GLY A 123 -1.31 -57.49 -1.12
C GLY A 123 -0.89 -57.94 -2.54
N GLU A 124 0.23 -57.43 -3.04
CA GLU A 124 0.84 -57.86 -4.31
C GLU A 124 1.30 -59.33 -4.25
N ALA A 125 1.87 -59.77 -3.15
CA ALA A 125 2.30 -61.14 -2.92
C ALA A 125 1.11 -62.10 -2.86
N GLU A 126 0.02 -61.72 -2.15
CA GLU A 126 -1.24 -62.48 -2.10
C GLU A 126 -1.90 -62.62 -3.48
N LEU A 127 -1.98 -61.51 -4.22
CA LEU A 127 -2.54 -61.52 -5.57
C LEU A 127 -1.74 -62.44 -6.49
N LYS A 128 -0.41 -62.35 -6.46
CA LYS A 128 0.46 -63.20 -7.26
C LYS A 128 0.33 -64.69 -6.90
N THR A 129 0.12 -65.01 -5.63
CA THR A 129 -0.14 -66.36 -5.18
C THR A 129 -1.48 -66.88 -5.75
N ALA A 130 -2.50 -66.08 -5.71
CA ALA A 130 -3.81 -66.42 -6.28
C ALA A 130 -3.76 -66.59 -7.81
N GLU A 131 -3.03 -65.71 -8.52
CA GLU A 131 -2.81 -65.81 -9.97
C GLU A 131 -2.02 -67.09 -10.32
N ASN A 132 -1.06 -67.51 -9.52
CA ASN A 132 -0.37 -68.76 -9.72
C ASN A 132 -1.27 -70.00 -9.44
N ALA A 133 -2.18 -69.92 -8.45
CA ALA A 133 -3.17 -70.94 -8.21
C ALA A 133 -4.14 -71.12 -9.43
N VAL A 134 -4.54 -70.02 -10.07
CA VAL A 134 -5.32 -70.07 -11.32
C VAL A 134 -4.56 -70.81 -12.40
N LYS A 135 -3.27 -70.46 -12.62
CA LYS A 135 -2.42 -71.15 -13.63
C LYS A 135 -2.24 -72.61 -13.33
N SER A 136 -2.07 -73.00 -12.07
CA SER A 136 -1.97 -74.39 -11.70
C SER A 136 -3.27 -75.17 -11.97
N ALA A 137 -4.41 -74.58 -11.64
CA ALA A 137 -5.71 -75.19 -11.92
C ALA A 137 -6.00 -75.26 -13.44
N GLU A 138 -5.57 -74.30 -14.23
CA GLU A 138 -5.64 -74.34 -15.70
C GLU A 138 -4.82 -75.52 -16.27
N LEU A 139 -3.61 -75.75 -15.73
CA LEU A 139 -2.78 -76.88 -16.15
C LEU A 139 -3.42 -78.24 -15.80
N GLU A 140 -4.13 -78.31 -14.64
CA GLU A 140 -4.82 -79.56 -14.28
C GLU A 140 -6.02 -79.86 -15.18
N ILE A 141 -6.70 -78.83 -15.70
CA ILE A 141 -7.79 -79.03 -16.70
C ILE A 141 -7.23 -79.59 -18.02
N LEU A 142 -6.02 -79.23 -18.43
CA LEU A 142 -5.44 -79.80 -19.66
C LEU A 142 -5.21 -81.34 -19.59
N LYS A 143 -5.30 -81.95 -18.40
CA LYS A 143 -5.26 -83.39 -18.20
C LYS A 143 -6.62 -84.05 -18.21
N ALA A 144 -7.73 -83.33 -18.50
CA ALA A 144 -9.11 -83.81 -18.41
C ALA A 144 -9.42 -85.03 -19.28
N ASP A 145 -8.69 -85.20 -20.39
CA ASP A 145 -8.89 -86.35 -21.27
C ASP A 145 -8.36 -87.68 -20.75
N VAL A 146 -7.57 -87.64 -19.67
CA VAL A 146 -6.88 -88.83 -19.07
C VAL A 146 -7.41 -89.19 -17.68
N VAL A 147 -8.27 -88.32 -17.10
CA VAL A 147 -8.79 -88.48 -15.72
C VAL A 147 -10.27 -88.91 -15.72
N PRO A 148 -10.77 -89.56 -14.63
CA PRO A 148 -12.21 -89.88 -14.50
C PRO A 148 -13.12 -88.64 -14.59
N PRO A 149 -14.34 -88.75 -15.12
CA PRO A 149 -15.24 -87.61 -15.32
C PRO A 149 -15.55 -86.82 -14.06
N ILE A 150 -15.63 -87.46 -12.92
CA ILE A 150 -15.86 -86.81 -11.62
C ILE A 150 -14.64 -85.92 -11.21
N THR A 151 -13.40 -86.37 -11.51
CA THR A 151 -12.19 -85.64 -11.26
C THR A 151 -12.07 -84.42 -12.20
N ALA A 152 -12.48 -84.57 -13.47
CA ALA A 152 -12.54 -83.50 -14.42
C ALA A 152 -13.47 -82.38 -13.98
N GLU A 153 -14.65 -82.73 -13.44
CA GLU A 153 -15.61 -81.77 -12.91
C GLU A 153 -15.10 -81.06 -11.64
N GLN A 154 -14.44 -81.80 -10.74
CA GLN A 154 -13.74 -81.19 -9.57
C GLN A 154 -12.68 -80.21 -9.99
N ASN A 155 -11.87 -80.52 -11.01
CA ASN A 155 -10.85 -79.60 -11.53
C ASN A 155 -11.47 -78.31 -12.11
N ARG A 156 -12.64 -78.42 -12.76
CA ARG A 156 -13.39 -77.24 -13.27
C ARG A 156 -13.85 -76.33 -12.12
N LEU A 157 -14.47 -76.91 -11.09
CA LEU A 157 -14.90 -76.19 -9.90
C LEU A 157 -13.70 -75.51 -9.18
N THR A 158 -12.57 -76.19 -9.06
CA THR A 158 -11.34 -75.66 -8.47
C THR A 158 -10.80 -74.46 -9.30
N LEU A 159 -10.85 -74.54 -10.64
CA LEU A 159 -10.47 -73.39 -11.49
C LEU A 159 -11.43 -72.24 -11.32
N ASP A 160 -12.75 -72.47 -11.29
CA ASP A 160 -13.71 -71.37 -11.14
C ASP A 160 -13.56 -70.72 -9.75
N GLU A 161 -13.30 -71.50 -8.69
CA GLU A 161 -12.99 -70.94 -7.36
C GLU A 161 -11.72 -70.12 -7.37
N ALA A 162 -10.62 -70.63 -7.98
CA ALA A 162 -9.34 -69.92 -8.06
C ALA A 162 -9.48 -68.59 -8.85
N ARG A 163 -10.24 -68.59 -9.97
CA ARG A 163 -10.54 -67.41 -10.76
C ARG A 163 -11.35 -66.37 -9.97
N ALA A 164 -12.41 -66.84 -9.27
CA ALA A 164 -13.22 -65.99 -8.42
C ALA A 164 -12.37 -65.30 -7.34
N LYS A 165 -11.50 -66.05 -6.66
CA LYS A 165 -10.60 -65.57 -5.63
C LYS A 165 -9.59 -64.56 -6.18
N ALA A 166 -8.93 -64.86 -7.30
CA ALA A 166 -7.99 -63.94 -7.94
C ALA A 166 -8.68 -62.61 -8.37
N THR A 167 -9.89 -62.71 -8.92
CA THR A 167 -10.69 -61.55 -9.33
C THR A 167 -11.09 -60.69 -8.12
N GLN A 168 -11.52 -61.33 -7.03
CA GLN A 168 -11.85 -60.63 -5.79
C GLN A 168 -10.63 -59.91 -5.22
N LEU A 169 -9.48 -60.62 -5.10
CA LEU A 169 -8.25 -59.99 -4.58
C LEU A 169 -7.76 -58.82 -5.43
N ARG A 170 -7.85 -58.95 -6.75
CA ARG A 170 -7.52 -57.82 -7.67
C ARG A 170 -8.39 -56.61 -7.43
N ARG A 171 -9.71 -56.81 -7.32
CA ARG A 171 -10.66 -55.69 -7.01
C ARG A 171 -10.35 -55.08 -5.65
N THR A 172 -10.11 -55.88 -4.61
CA THR A 172 -9.81 -55.41 -3.27
C THR A 172 -8.48 -54.62 -3.27
N PHE A 173 -7.46 -55.11 -3.96
CA PHE A 173 -6.17 -54.42 -4.11
C PHE A 173 -6.31 -53.04 -4.78
N ASP A 174 -7.08 -52.94 -5.88
CA ASP A 174 -7.32 -51.67 -6.57
C ASP A 174 -8.15 -50.69 -5.72
N LEU A 175 -9.16 -51.15 -5.00
CA LEU A 175 -9.92 -50.30 -4.08
C LEU A 175 -9.05 -49.81 -2.92
N ARG A 176 -8.21 -50.67 -2.33
CA ARG A 176 -7.28 -50.32 -1.27
C ARG A 176 -6.29 -49.28 -1.73
N ARG A 177 -5.72 -49.42 -2.93
CA ARG A 177 -4.82 -48.43 -3.53
C ARG A 177 -5.46 -47.05 -3.71
N LYS A 178 -6.77 -47.01 -4.11
CA LYS A 178 -7.51 -45.74 -4.20
C LYS A 178 -7.79 -45.15 -2.83
N ALA A 179 -8.13 -45.93 -1.83
CA ALA A 179 -8.33 -45.49 -0.44
C ALA A 179 -7.03 -44.92 0.15
N ASP A 180 -5.93 -45.63 -0.03
CA ASP A 180 -4.59 -45.23 0.41
C ASP A 180 -4.18 -43.85 -0.18
N ALA A 181 -4.46 -43.63 -1.47
CA ALA A 181 -4.20 -42.37 -2.13
C ALA A 181 -5.09 -41.22 -1.58
N ALA A 182 -6.34 -41.53 -1.24
CA ALA A 182 -7.26 -40.56 -0.64
C ALA A 182 -6.83 -40.20 0.79
N ASP A 183 -6.36 -41.16 1.59
CA ASP A 183 -5.84 -40.93 2.94
C ASP A 183 -4.64 -39.98 2.92
N ILE A 184 -3.67 -40.21 2.03
CA ILE A 184 -2.50 -39.33 1.87
C ILE A 184 -2.95 -37.95 1.45
N ARG A 185 -3.86 -37.83 0.49
CA ARG A 185 -4.36 -36.53 0.04
C ARG A 185 -5.07 -35.77 1.17
N ALA A 186 -5.82 -36.43 2.03
CA ALA A 186 -6.45 -35.81 3.20
C ALA A 186 -5.41 -35.23 4.17
N LEU A 187 -4.35 -35.97 4.45
CA LEU A 187 -3.23 -35.50 5.28
C LEU A 187 -2.44 -34.37 4.61
N GLU A 188 -2.24 -34.42 3.29
CA GLU A 188 -1.60 -33.35 2.52
C GLU A 188 -2.38 -32.04 2.60
N ILE A 189 -3.71 -32.09 2.52
CA ILE A 189 -4.58 -30.91 2.70
C ILE A 189 -4.40 -30.32 4.11
N GLN A 190 -4.33 -31.16 5.14
CA GLN A 190 -4.11 -30.70 6.52
C GLN A 190 -2.71 -30.08 6.69
N ARG A 191 -1.67 -30.72 6.14
CA ARG A 191 -0.32 -30.18 6.09
C ARG A 191 -0.28 -28.80 5.43
N ASP A 192 -0.94 -28.63 4.28
CA ASP A 192 -0.95 -27.37 3.53
C ASP A 192 -1.71 -26.27 4.29
N ARG A 193 -2.78 -26.60 5.00
CA ARG A 193 -3.47 -25.68 5.91
C ARG A 193 -2.56 -25.24 7.06
N ALA A 194 -1.86 -26.19 7.70
CA ALA A 194 -0.92 -25.88 8.76
C ALA A 194 0.26 -25.03 8.26
N MET A 195 0.79 -25.31 7.06
CA MET A 195 1.82 -24.53 6.41
C MET A 195 1.37 -23.07 6.16
N ASN A 196 0.15 -22.89 5.64
CA ASN A 196 -0.39 -21.55 5.41
C ASN A 196 -0.60 -20.80 6.74
N ALA A 197 -1.12 -21.46 7.76
CA ALA A 197 -1.30 -20.89 9.09
C ALA A 197 0.05 -20.47 9.71
N TRP A 198 1.10 -21.29 9.57
CA TRP A 198 2.45 -20.94 9.99
C TRP A 198 2.98 -19.71 9.25
N LYS A 199 2.95 -19.71 7.91
CA LYS A 199 3.39 -18.57 7.10
C LYS A 199 2.66 -17.26 7.46
N HIS A 200 1.35 -17.33 7.72
CA HIS A 200 0.59 -16.17 8.16
C HIS A 200 1.05 -15.67 9.54
N ALA A 201 1.29 -16.56 10.49
CA ALA A 201 1.75 -16.18 11.81
C ALA A 201 3.18 -15.60 11.78
N GLU A 202 4.07 -16.17 10.96
CA GLU A 202 5.43 -15.65 10.74
C GLU A 202 5.40 -14.25 10.11
N THR A 203 4.64 -14.07 9.02
CA THR A 203 4.44 -12.76 8.38
C THR A 203 3.82 -11.72 9.33
N ASN A 204 2.89 -12.15 10.20
CA ASN A 204 2.33 -11.27 11.22
C ASN A 204 3.39 -10.83 12.22
N ALA A 205 4.24 -11.74 12.70
CA ALA A 205 5.35 -11.41 13.61
C ALA A 205 6.37 -10.47 12.95
N GLU A 206 6.63 -10.60 11.65
CA GLU A 206 7.50 -9.69 10.89
C GLU A 206 6.88 -8.32 10.72
N LYS A 207 5.60 -8.24 10.35
CA LYS A 207 4.85 -6.96 10.19
C LYS A 207 4.83 -6.14 11.47
N MET A 208 4.98 -6.76 12.63
CA MET A 208 5.05 -6.05 13.92
C MET A 208 6.36 -5.28 14.12
N ARG A 209 7.32 -5.41 13.21
CA ARG A 209 8.48 -4.54 13.11
C ARG A 209 8.31 -3.65 11.89
N VAL A 210 7.95 -2.40 12.12
CA VAL A 210 7.73 -1.43 11.05
C VAL A 210 9.03 -0.67 10.82
N VAL A 211 9.50 -0.71 9.58
CA VAL A 211 10.77 -0.06 9.16
C VAL A 211 10.51 1.10 8.20
N ALA A 212 11.46 2.01 8.11
CA ALA A 212 11.39 3.16 7.23
C ALA A 212 11.38 2.74 5.74
N PRO A 213 10.39 3.15 4.94
CA PRO A 213 10.33 2.83 3.51
C PRO A 213 11.24 3.73 2.66
N ILE A 214 11.58 4.92 3.16
CA ILE A 214 12.43 5.92 2.51
C ILE A 214 13.41 6.52 3.53
N ASP A 215 14.47 7.14 3.02
CA ASP A 215 15.32 7.99 3.82
C ASP A 215 14.59 9.29 4.16
N GLY A 216 14.73 9.78 5.39
CA GLY A 216 14.00 10.98 5.77
C GLY A 216 14.07 11.32 7.25
N MET A 217 13.12 12.11 7.70
CA MET A 217 12.92 12.50 9.10
C MET A 217 11.55 12.05 9.60
N VAL A 218 11.51 11.63 10.84
CA VAL A 218 10.28 11.12 11.48
C VAL A 218 9.48 12.27 12.06
N VAL A 219 8.19 12.31 11.74
CA VAL A 219 7.20 13.23 12.31
C VAL A 219 6.06 12.41 12.92
N LEU A 220 5.83 12.56 14.21
CA LEU A 220 4.70 11.90 14.87
C LEU A 220 3.38 12.57 14.51
N LYS A 221 2.33 11.77 14.38
CA LYS A 221 0.97 12.27 14.14
C LYS A 221 0.20 12.36 15.46
N SER A 222 -0.49 13.49 15.62
CA SER A 222 -1.50 13.59 16.66
C SER A 222 -2.71 12.74 16.28
N THR A 223 -3.08 11.81 17.14
CA THR A 223 -4.21 10.90 16.96
C THR A 223 -5.25 11.13 18.06
N TRP A 224 -6.50 10.78 17.77
CA TRP A 224 -7.57 10.87 18.77
C TRP A 224 -7.44 9.74 19.78
N LYS A 225 -7.20 10.10 21.06
CA LYS A 225 -7.06 9.17 22.19
C LYS A 225 -8.02 9.55 23.30
N SER A 226 -8.84 8.60 23.75
CA SER A 226 -9.66 8.76 24.95
C SER A 226 -10.32 10.14 25.13
N GLY A 227 -10.73 10.77 24.02
CA GLY A 227 -11.38 12.09 24.05
C GLY A 227 -10.46 13.29 23.83
N THR A 228 -9.15 13.09 23.67
CA THR A 228 -8.17 14.16 23.40
C THR A 228 -7.29 13.84 22.20
N MET A 229 -6.75 14.87 21.55
CA MET A 229 -5.70 14.70 20.53
C MET A 229 -4.35 14.59 21.22
N GLY A 230 -3.56 13.60 20.84
CA GLY A 230 -2.23 13.42 21.39
C GLY A 230 -1.37 12.52 20.52
N GLU A 231 -0.06 12.59 20.70
CA GLU A 231 0.89 11.70 20.05
C GLU A 231 0.91 10.35 20.76
N VAL A 232 1.19 9.30 20.01
CA VAL A 232 1.34 7.95 20.57
C VAL A 232 2.66 7.83 21.32
N GLN A 233 2.69 6.98 22.35
CA GLN A 233 3.85 6.75 23.21
C GLN A 233 4.16 5.26 23.32
N GLU A 234 5.38 4.95 23.76
CA GLU A 234 5.75 3.58 24.10
C GLU A 234 4.86 3.06 25.27
N GLY A 235 4.49 1.81 25.19
CA GLY A 235 3.55 1.18 26.13
C GLY A 235 2.08 1.36 25.80
N GLU A 236 1.73 2.18 24.82
CA GLU A 236 0.33 2.41 24.44
C GLU A 236 -0.22 1.33 23.50
N GLU A 237 -1.52 1.14 23.61
CA GLU A 237 -2.29 0.25 22.75
C GLU A 237 -2.91 1.05 21.60
N VAL A 238 -2.58 0.67 20.36
CA VAL A 238 -3.01 1.35 19.13
C VAL A 238 -3.79 0.43 18.23
N ARG A 239 -4.78 0.98 17.51
CA ARG A 239 -5.60 0.21 16.58
C ARG A 239 -4.87 -0.05 15.25
N SER A 240 -5.05 -1.26 14.71
CA SER A 240 -4.58 -1.62 13.37
C SER A 240 -5.16 -0.66 12.32
N GLY A 241 -4.29 -0.16 11.44
CA GLY A 241 -4.65 0.78 10.38
C GLY A 241 -4.61 2.25 10.79
N LEU A 242 -4.32 2.57 12.06
CA LEU A 242 -4.11 3.94 12.51
C LEU A 242 -2.79 4.48 11.99
N GLY A 243 -2.78 5.71 11.46
CA GLY A 243 -1.55 6.42 11.10
C GLY A 243 -0.87 6.97 12.36
N VAL A 244 0.37 6.55 12.61
CA VAL A 244 1.11 6.90 13.84
C VAL A 244 2.14 7.99 13.58
N LEU A 245 2.85 7.89 12.48
CA LEU A 245 3.90 8.82 12.10
C LEU A 245 4.04 8.91 10.58
N ASP A 246 4.72 9.93 10.11
CA ASP A 246 5.17 10.08 8.73
C ASP A 246 6.69 10.08 8.66
N VAL A 247 7.24 9.46 7.62
CA VAL A 247 8.63 9.67 7.23
C VAL A 247 8.63 10.65 6.08
N ILE A 248 9.25 11.81 6.28
CA ILE A 248 9.27 12.91 5.32
C ILE A 248 10.68 13.10 4.75
N ASP A 249 10.75 13.48 3.50
CA ASP A 249 12.00 13.90 2.88
C ASP A 249 12.18 15.42 3.09
N PRO A 250 13.13 15.84 3.94
CA PRO A 250 13.35 17.25 4.23
C PRO A 250 14.07 18.00 3.10
N SER A 251 14.53 17.32 2.06
CA SER A 251 15.29 17.94 0.96
C SER A 251 14.41 18.75 0.01
N ALA A 252 13.12 18.43 -0.07
CA ALA A 252 12.16 19.08 -0.96
C ALA A 252 10.90 19.47 -0.18
N MET A 253 10.69 20.77 -0.01
CA MET A 253 9.53 21.34 0.67
C MET A 253 8.71 22.18 -0.31
N ARG A 254 7.44 22.35 -0.01
CA ARG A 254 6.49 23.19 -0.72
C ARG A 254 5.60 23.92 0.27
N VAL A 255 4.99 25.03 -0.16
CA VAL A 255 3.98 25.71 0.67
C VAL A 255 2.59 25.47 0.09
N ARG A 256 1.69 25.09 0.96
CA ARG A 256 0.28 24.96 0.63
C ARG A 256 -0.49 26.12 1.22
N ALA A 257 -1.11 26.92 0.37
CA ALA A 257 -1.89 28.08 0.78
C ALA A 257 -3.36 27.95 0.37
N LYS A 258 -4.23 28.53 1.18
CA LYS A 258 -5.65 28.67 0.84
C LYS A 258 -5.88 30.06 0.27
N VAL A 259 -6.43 30.12 -0.93
CA VAL A 259 -6.69 31.36 -1.67
C VAL A 259 -8.18 31.62 -1.73
N ASN A 260 -8.60 32.83 -1.43
CA ASN A 260 -10.01 33.21 -1.56
C ASN A 260 -10.43 33.30 -3.02
N GLN A 261 -11.71 33.07 -3.29
CA GLN A 261 -12.28 33.16 -4.64
C GLN A 261 -12.00 34.49 -5.31
N ALA A 262 -11.96 35.59 -4.57
CA ALA A 262 -11.70 36.93 -5.12
C ALA A 262 -10.28 37.06 -5.71
N ASP A 263 -9.31 36.36 -5.13
CA ASP A 263 -7.89 36.48 -5.45
C ASP A 263 -7.40 35.45 -6.48
N VAL A 264 -8.22 34.43 -6.76
CA VAL A 264 -7.85 33.33 -7.69
C VAL A 264 -7.58 33.86 -9.11
N SER A 265 -8.30 34.88 -9.55
CA SER A 265 -8.14 35.46 -10.89
C SER A 265 -6.78 36.14 -11.09
N ALA A 266 -6.14 36.57 -10.03
CA ALA A 266 -4.81 37.20 -10.04
C ALA A 266 -3.65 36.15 -10.08
N LEU A 267 -3.95 34.86 -9.85
CA LEU A 267 -2.98 33.80 -9.80
C LEU A 267 -2.83 33.10 -11.15
N ARG A 268 -1.58 32.89 -11.56
CA ARG A 268 -1.25 32.10 -12.74
C ARG A 268 -0.22 31.05 -12.39
N VAL A 269 -0.42 29.82 -12.84
CA VAL A 269 0.58 28.76 -12.69
C VAL A 269 1.88 29.20 -13.34
N GLY A 270 3.00 29.01 -12.65
CA GLY A 270 4.33 29.49 -13.04
C GLY A 270 4.68 30.89 -12.49
N ALA A 271 3.74 31.61 -11.86
CA ALA A 271 4.02 32.92 -11.28
C ALA A 271 5.11 32.80 -10.19
N PRO A 272 6.13 33.73 -10.19
CA PRO A 272 7.14 33.76 -9.16
C PRO A 272 6.52 34.21 -7.83
N ALA A 273 7.00 33.64 -6.76
CA ALA A 273 6.54 33.94 -5.41
C ALA A 273 7.74 34.10 -4.46
N ARG A 274 7.63 35.04 -3.54
CA ARG A 274 8.55 35.21 -2.44
C ARG A 274 7.90 34.61 -1.19
N ILE A 275 8.59 33.69 -0.55
CA ILE A 275 8.09 32.95 0.61
C ILE A 275 8.91 33.34 1.82
N THR A 276 8.24 33.78 2.89
CA THR A 276 8.84 34.17 4.15
C THR A 276 8.21 33.31 5.24
N LEU A 277 9.06 32.68 6.07
CA LEU A 277 8.58 31.90 7.21
C LEU A 277 8.26 32.84 8.37
N ASP A 278 7.10 32.67 9.02
CA ASP A 278 6.73 33.49 10.17
C ASP A 278 7.70 33.32 11.36
N SER A 279 8.31 32.13 11.50
CA SER A 279 9.34 31.85 12.52
C SER A 279 10.70 32.45 12.20
N TYR A 280 10.98 32.79 10.93
CA TYR A 280 12.26 33.33 10.45
C TYR A 280 12.03 34.48 9.45
N PRO A 281 11.54 35.65 9.91
CA PRO A 281 11.11 36.71 9.01
C PRO A 281 12.25 37.37 8.22
N THR A 282 13.51 37.19 8.66
CA THR A 282 14.71 37.68 7.95
C THR A 282 15.14 36.80 6.79
N ARG A 283 14.57 35.57 6.67
CA ARG A 283 14.90 34.64 5.60
C ARG A 283 13.78 34.61 4.58
N THR A 284 14.13 34.87 3.34
CA THR A 284 13.22 34.79 2.21
C THR A 284 13.65 33.70 1.26
N PHE A 285 12.70 32.92 0.83
CA PHE A 285 12.88 31.85 -0.16
C PHE A 285 12.19 32.26 -1.45
N THR A 286 12.79 31.88 -2.57
CA THR A 286 12.15 32.01 -3.87
C THR A 286 11.39 30.72 -4.20
N GLY A 287 10.33 30.88 -4.95
CA GLY A 287 9.52 29.77 -5.40
C GLY A 287 8.58 30.19 -6.52
N ARG A 288 7.75 29.28 -6.95
CA ARG A 288 6.74 29.55 -7.98
C ARG A 288 5.46 28.78 -7.70
N LEU A 289 4.35 29.33 -8.21
CA LEU A 289 3.06 28.61 -8.15
C LEU A 289 3.11 27.38 -9.07
N GLU A 290 3.14 26.18 -8.50
CA GLU A 290 3.14 24.93 -9.27
C GLU A 290 1.73 24.48 -9.63
N GLN A 291 0.82 24.58 -8.69
CA GLN A 291 -0.53 24.05 -8.87
C GLN A 291 -1.58 24.95 -8.21
N LEU A 292 -2.66 25.17 -8.91
CA LEU A 292 -3.87 25.81 -8.41
C LEU A 292 -5.04 24.84 -8.59
N SER A 293 -5.73 24.51 -7.48
CA SER A 293 -6.88 23.60 -7.56
C SER A 293 -7.99 24.22 -8.40
N PRO A 294 -8.55 23.50 -9.38
CA PRO A 294 -9.69 23.99 -10.17
C PRO A 294 -11.01 23.97 -9.40
N ILE A 295 -11.05 23.27 -8.26
CA ILE A 295 -12.24 23.11 -7.44
C ILE A 295 -12.05 23.84 -6.12
N GLY A 296 -12.97 24.78 -5.83
CA GLY A 296 -13.00 25.48 -4.56
C GLY A 296 -13.68 24.65 -3.48
N ALA A 297 -13.01 24.51 -2.33
CA ALA A 297 -13.60 23.92 -1.14
C ALA A 297 -14.45 24.95 -0.38
N VAL A 298 -15.54 24.48 0.22
CA VAL A 298 -16.39 25.33 1.07
C VAL A 298 -15.65 25.58 2.39
N SER A 299 -15.63 26.84 2.84
CA SER A 299 -15.08 27.17 4.15
C SER A 299 -15.92 26.58 5.26
N GLN A 300 -15.29 26.03 6.31
CA GLN A 300 -16.02 25.50 7.48
C GLN A 300 -16.83 26.56 8.21
N MET A 301 -16.51 27.85 8.04
CA MET A 301 -17.18 28.95 8.71
C MET A 301 -18.28 29.63 7.87
N SER A 302 -18.34 29.39 6.56
CA SER A 302 -19.35 30.02 5.68
C SER A 302 -19.53 29.24 4.38
N ASN A 303 -20.77 28.89 4.05
CA ASN A 303 -21.12 28.24 2.78
C ASN A 303 -20.99 29.17 1.56
N ARG A 304 -20.81 30.47 1.76
CA ARG A 304 -20.71 31.48 0.67
C ARG A 304 -19.26 31.73 0.25
N VAL A 305 -18.29 31.47 1.11
CA VAL A 305 -16.87 31.68 0.83
C VAL A 305 -16.24 30.40 0.35
N ARG A 306 -15.71 30.42 -0.87
CA ARG A 306 -14.95 29.30 -1.43
C ARG A 306 -13.47 29.62 -1.37
N SER A 307 -12.68 28.64 -0.93
CA SER A 307 -11.22 28.71 -0.92
C SER A 307 -10.65 27.68 -1.90
N PHE A 308 -9.67 28.12 -2.65
CA PHE A 308 -8.93 27.28 -3.59
C PHE A 308 -7.57 26.93 -3.01
N LEU A 309 -7.09 25.75 -3.29
CA LEU A 309 -5.78 25.31 -2.83
C LEU A 309 -4.72 25.69 -3.85
N ALA A 310 -3.72 26.45 -3.42
CA ALA A 310 -2.55 26.80 -4.20
C ALA A 310 -1.31 26.12 -3.58
N VAL A 311 -0.47 25.54 -4.43
CA VAL A 311 0.76 24.86 -4.03
C VAL A 311 1.93 25.60 -4.69
N PHE A 312 2.87 26.05 -3.85
CA PHE A 312 4.07 26.76 -4.28
C PHE A 312 5.30 25.89 -4.03
N SER A 313 6.17 25.75 -5.03
CA SER A 313 7.50 25.17 -4.82
C SER A 313 8.38 26.12 -4.01
N ILE A 314 9.34 25.58 -3.30
CA ILE A 314 10.42 26.33 -2.66
C ILE A 314 11.70 25.94 -3.36
N ASP A 315 12.45 26.92 -3.85
CA ASP A 315 13.73 26.69 -4.49
C ASP A 315 14.82 26.55 -3.41
N GLY A 316 15.52 25.42 -3.43
CA GLY A 316 16.59 25.11 -2.48
C GLY A 316 16.13 24.27 -1.29
N SER A 317 17.11 23.88 -0.47
CA SER A 317 16.92 23.11 0.76
C SER A 317 17.60 23.85 1.91
N ASP A 318 16.87 24.12 2.98
CA ASP A 318 17.37 24.77 4.17
C ASP A 318 16.96 23.96 5.41
N PRO A 319 17.84 23.74 6.39
CA PRO A 319 17.52 23.03 7.62
C PRO A 319 16.39 23.66 8.46
N HIS A 320 16.08 24.95 8.23
CA HIS A 320 15.01 25.67 8.91
C HIS A 320 13.62 25.47 8.26
N LEU A 321 13.58 24.84 7.08
CA LEU A 321 12.33 24.45 6.42
C LEU A 321 11.77 23.18 7.10
N MET A 322 11.06 23.37 8.19
CA MET A 322 10.37 22.27 8.89
C MET A 322 8.92 22.19 8.43
N PRO A 323 8.32 20.99 8.44
CA PRO A 323 6.90 20.83 8.15
C PRO A 323 6.04 21.59 9.17
N ASP A 324 4.84 21.97 8.72
CA ASP A 324 3.81 22.72 9.48
C ASP A 324 4.20 24.14 9.92
N LEU A 325 5.36 24.68 9.49
CA LEU A 325 5.64 26.08 9.70
C LEU A 325 4.70 26.95 8.88
N ALA A 326 4.20 28.03 9.51
CA ALA A 326 3.44 29.06 8.82
C ALA A 326 4.36 29.88 7.93
N ALA A 327 3.89 30.16 6.72
CA ALA A 327 4.61 30.94 5.71
C ALA A 327 3.70 31.98 5.07
N ALA A 328 4.25 33.18 4.90
CA ALA A 328 3.67 34.22 4.08
C ALA A 328 4.22 34.13 2.65
N ILE A 329 3.36 34.26 1.67
CA ILE A 329 3.70 34.17 0.24
C ILE A 329 3.31 35.46 -0.42
N ASP A 330 4.28 36.21 -0.93
CA ASP A 330 4.07 37.43 -1.67
C ASP A 330 4.23 37.16 -3.17
N ILE A 331 3.18 37.44 -3.95
CA ILE A 331 3.10 37.23 -5.39
C ILE A 331 2.98 38.58 -6.09
N GLY A 332 3.79 38.84 -7.11
CA GLY A 332 3.70 40.06 -7.91
C GLY A 332 4.26 41.31 -7.25
N GLY A 333 5.57 41.35 -7.04
CA GLY A 333 6.29 42.50 -6.51
C GLY A 333 7.78 42.43 -6.81
N GLU A 334 8.15 42.40 -8.10
CA GLU A 334 9.52 42.74 -8.48
C GLU A 334 9.67 44.26 -8.39
N ARG A 335 10.14 44.76 -7.25
CA ARG A 335 10.92 45.95 -7.25
C ARG A 335 12.40 45.48 -7.33
N ASP A 336 12.96 45.60 -8.52
CA ASP A 336 14.40 45.65 -8.73
C ASP A 336 14.93 46.87 -7.95
N GLU A 337 15.47 46.62 -6.76
CA GLU A 337 16.27 47.62 -5.99
C GLU A 337 17.65 47.89 -6.62
N SER A 338 17.95 47.31 -7.81
CA SER A 338 19.25 47.46 -8.44
C SER A 338 19.41 48.78 -9.25
N THR A 339 18.37 49.62 -9.39
CA THR A 339 18.45 50.84 -10.24
C THR A 339 18.60 52.16 -9.44
N ALA A 340 18.60 52.13 -8.11
CA ALA A 340 18.65 53.35 -7.30
C ALA A 340 20.08 53.89 -6.97
N VAL A 341 21.15 53.30 -7.48
CA VAL A 341 22.53 53.75 -7.16
C VAL A 341 23.26 54.40 -8.36
N LYS A 342 22.61 54.68 -9.47
CA LYS A 342 23.29 55.29 -10.65
C LYS A 342 22.72 56.63 -11.13
N ALA A 343 22.15 57.42 -10.24
CA ALA A 343 21.70 58.78 -10.58
C ALA A 343 22.16 59.81 -9.55
N THR A 344 23.43 59.78 -9.16
CA THR A 344 24.09 60.94 -8.52
C THR A 344 25.60 60.88 -8.79
N ARG A 345 25.97 61.35 -9.96
CA ARG A 345 27.25 61.96 -10.27
C ARG A 345 27.11 62.85 -11.48
#